data_bc735eddaffc9e45012632b7d0d0bf8f
#
_entry.id   bc735eddaffc9e45012632b7d0d0bf8f
#
_cell.length_a   1.000
_cell.length_b   1.000
_cell.length_c   1.000
_cell.angle_alpha   90.00
_cell.angle_beta   90.00
_cell.angle_gamma   90.00
#
_symmetry.space_group_name_H-M   'P 1'
#
loop_
_entity.id
_entity.type
_entity.pdbx_description
1 polymer ?
#
loop_
_entity_poly.entity_id
_entity_poly.type
_entity_poly.pdbx_seq_one_letter_code
_entity_poly.pdbx_strand_id
1 'polypeptide(L)'
;YIAEKVKQSEFSLSQEEIRPYFPLPKVISGLFAIVERLYGIKVQEHSESVSRWHDEVSFYQLFDADDNLLGGFYFDLFARSGKRGGAWMSGFQSRYTYAEQNHEQLPVCFMVGNFTPALDGKPSLLTHDEVLTLFHEFGHGLHHLLTQVTVSDVAGVNGVEWDAVELP
;
A
#
# COMPACT_ATOMS: atom_id res chain seq x y z
N TYR A 1 -3.73 -1.10 26.66
CA TYR A 1 -3.28 -1.84 27.83
C TYR A 1 -4.22 -3.01 28.19
N ILE A 2 -5.54 -2.74 28.42
CA ILE A 2 -6.50 -3.82 28.78
C ILE A 2 -6.64 -4.83 27.64
N ALA A 3 -6.85 -4.39 26.41
CA ALA A 3 -6.95 -5.25 25.24
C ALA A 3 -5.71 -6.16 25.07
N GLU A 4 -4.53 -5.62 25.29
CA GLU A 4 -3.27 -6.39 25.23
C GLU A 4 -3.20 -7.45 26.33
N LYS A 5 -3.63 -7.12 27.56
CA LYS A 5 -3.71 -8.08 28.67
C LYS A 5 -4.70 -9.20 28.38
N VAL A 6 -5.84 -8.90 27.79
CA VAL A 6 -6.84 -9.91 27.39
C VAL A 6 -6.23 -10.82 26.30
N LYS A 7 -5.66 -10.27 25.23
CA LYS A 7 -4.97 -11.05 24.19
C LYS A 7 -3.89 -11.97 24.79
N GLN A 8 -3.07 -11.46 25.70
CA GLN A 8 -2.01 -12.23 26.34
C GLN A 8 -2.57 -13.36 27.22
N SER A 9 -3.70 -13.12 27.92
CA SER A 9 -4.33 -14.15 28.76
C SER A 9 -5.05 -15.23 27.96
N GLU A 10 -5.64 -14.89 26.83
CA GLU A 10 -6.42 -15.82 25.99
C GLU A 10 -5.54 -16.60 25.01
N PHE A 11 -4.53 -15.96 24.42
CA PHE A 11 -3.73 -16.56 23.34
C PHE A 11 -2.28 -16.86 23.76
N SER A 12 -1.85 -16.44 24.96
CA SER A 12 -0.46 -16.59 25.44
C SER A 12 0.59 -16.03 24.48
N LEU A 13 0.21 -15.03 23.65
CA LEU A 13 1.07 -14.40 22.67
C LEU A 13 1.10 -12.87 22.89
N SER A 14 2.29 -12.29 22.78
CA SER A 14 2.47 -10.84 22.71
C SER A 14 2.85 -10.39 21.30
N GLN A 15 2.57 -9.15 20.96
CA GLN A 15 2.97 -8.55 19.67
C GLN A 15 4.50 -8.64 19.49
N GLU A 16 5.28 -8.45 20.54
CA GLU A 16 6.74 -8.50 20.49
C GLU A 16 7.28 -9.91 20.22
N GLU A 17 6.62 -10.98 20.70
CA GLU A 17 7.03 -12.37 20.46
C GLU A 17 6.83 -12.80 19.01
N ILE A 18 5.81 -12.28 18.33
CA ILE A 18 5.52 -12.62 16.93
C ILE A 18 6.21 -11.68 15.92
N ARG A 19 6.66 -10.51 16.36
CA ARG A 19 7.32 -9.50 15.51
C ARG A 19 8.49 -10.04 14.67
N PRO A 20 9.37 -10.93 15.15
CA PRO A 20 10.47 -11.50 14.35
C PRO A 20 10.02 -12.29 13.12
N TYR A 21 8.76 -12.71 13.06
CA TYR A 21 8.18 -13.42 11.91
C TYR A 21 7.72 -12.49 10.79
N PHE A 22 7.67 -11.17 11.04
CA PHE A 22 7.19 -10.16 10.11
C PHE A 22 8.27 -9.15 9.68
N PRO A 23 9.40 -9.59 9.07
CA PRO A 23 10.32 -8.65 8.44
C PRO A 23 9.61 -7.96 7.27
N LEU A 24 9.64 -6.63 7.21
CA LEU A 24 8.92 -5.84 6.21
C LEU A 24 9.14 -6.32 4.76
N PRO A 25 10.37 -6.67 4.31
CA PRO A 25 10.56 -7.18 2.95
C PRO A 25 9.78 -8.47 2.67
N LYS A 26 9.67 -9.37 3.65
CA LYS A 26 8.87 -10.61 3.53
C LYS A 26 7.38 -10.33 3.54
N VAL A 27 6.93 -9.37 4.35
CA VAL A 27 5.53 -8.95 4.38
C VAL A 27 5.12 -8.36 3.04
N ILE A 28 5.93 -7.47 2.46
CA ILE A 28 5.68 -6.88 1.14
C ILE A 28 5.65 -7.96 0.06
N SER A 29 6.61 -8.87 0.01
CA SER A 29 6.63 -9.95 -0.99
C SER A 29 5.43 -10.89 -0.82
N GLY A 30 5.01 -11.17 0.41
CA GLY A 30 3.82 -11.95 0.71
C GLY A 30 2.53 -11.25 0.28
N LEU A 31 2.42 -9.95 0.53
CA LEU A 31 1.31 -9.11 0.07
C LEU A 31 1.18 -9.16 -1.46
N PHE A 32 2.28 -8.95 -2.20
CA PHE A 32 2.26 -8.98 -3.66
C PHE A 32 1.89 -10.36 -4.20
N ALA A 33 2.39 -11.45 -3.59
CA ALA A 33 2.02 -12.81 -4.00
C ALA A 33 0.52 -13.12 -3.77
N ILE A 34 -0.08 -12.60 -2.69
CA ILE A 34 -1.51 -12.73 -2.43
C ILE A 34 -2.32 -11.97 -3.49
N VAL A 35 -1.92 -10.75 -3.79
CA VAL A 35 -2.61 -9.88 -4.76
C VAL A 35 -2.50 -10.46 -6.18
N GLU A 36 -1.34 -10.97 -6.56
CA GLU A 36 -1.16 -11.69 -7.84
C GLU A 36 -2.11 -12.88 -7.93
N ARG A 37 -2.21 -13.68 -6.86
CA ARG A 37 -3.10 -14.84 -6.82
C ARG A 37 -4.58 -14.48 -6.88
N LEU A 38 -5.00 -13.37 -6.23
CA LEU A 38 -6.40 -12.96 -6.15
C LEU A 38 -6.87 -12.22 -7.40
N TYR A 39 -6.03 -11.37 -7.98
CA TYR A 39 -6.41 -10.44 -9.04
C TYR A 39 -5.69 -10.71 -10.37
N GLY A 40 -4.71 -11.63 -10.41
CA GLY A 40 -3.93 -11.91 -11.61
C GLY A 40 -3.00 -10.78 -12.03
N ILE A 41 -2.68 -9.86 -11.11
CA ILE A 41 -1.81 -8.71 -11.38
C ILE A 41 -0.40 -8.96 -10.87
N LYS A 42 0.59 -8.40 -11.55
CA LYS A 42 2.00 -8.41 -11.13
C LYS A 42 2.40 -7.05 -10.58
N VAL A 43 3.18 -7.04 -9.52
CA VAL A 43 3.74 -5.81 -8.92
C VAL A 43 5.25 -5.84 -9.08
N GLN A 44 5.82 -4.79 -9.66
CA GLN A 44 7.26 -4.67 -9.88
C GLN A 44 7.77 -3.35 -9.33
N GLU A 45 8.91 -3.39 -8.62
CA GLU A 45 9.60 -2.17 -8.21
C GLU A 45 10.22 -1.50 -9.43
N HIS A 46 9.99 -0.19 -9.55
CA HIS A 46 10.54 0.64 -10.61
C HIS A 46 11.43 1.73 -10.02
N SER A 47 12.73 1.56 -10.15
CA SER A 47 13.72 2.45 -9.52
C SER A 47 14.28 3.53 -10.47
N GLU A 48 14.09 3.37 -11.78
CA GLU A 48 14.64 4.24 -12.79
C GLU A 48 13.75 5.46 -13.06
N SER A 49 14.35 6.65 -13.14
CA SER A 49 13.72 7.89 -13.62
C SER A 49 12.48 8.39 -12.86
N VAL A 50 12.22 7.87 -11.67
CA VAL A 50 11.09 8.32 -10.84
C VAL A 50 11.55 9.31 -9.79
N SER A 51 10.91 10.49 -9.76
CA SER A 51 11.16 11.49 -8.71
C SER A 51 10.65 10.98 -7.37
N ARG A 52 11.51 11.01 -6.36
CA ARG A 52 11.19 10.63 -4.98
C ARG A 52 11.56 11.78 -4.06
N TRP A 53 10.77 12.02 -3.02
CA TRP A 53 11.01 13.08 -2.05
C TRP A 53 11.89 12.66 -0.88
N HIS A 54 12.20 11.35 -0.78
CA HIS A 54 13.08 10.77 0.24
C HIS A 54 13.68 9.46 -0.26
N ASP A 55 14.88 9.11 0.19
CA ASP A 55 15.61 7.91 -0.27
C ASP A 55 14.92 6.60 0.11
N GLU A 56 14.18 6.61 1.23
CA GLU A 56 13.40 5.44 1.70
C GLU A 56 12.05 5.26 1.00
N VAL A 57 11.69 6.13 0.06
CA VAL A 57 10.46 5.99 -0.74
C VAL A 57 10.73 5.09 -1.93
N SER A 58 9.92 4.06 -2.10
CA SER A 58 9.96 3.17 -3.26
C SER A 58 8.76 3.43 -4.17
N PHE A 59 8.95 3.21 -5.48
CA PHE A 59 7.87 3.27 -6.45
C PHE A 59 7.68 1.91 -7.12
N TYR A 60 6.44 1.51 -7.29
CA TYR A 60 6.04 0.24 -7.88
C TYR A 60 5.05 0.47 -9.01
N GLN A 61 5.07 -0.43 -9.98
CA GLN A 61 4.14 -0.49 -11.08
C GLN A 61 3.33 -1.78 -11.02
N LEU A 62 2.05 -1.69 -11.40
CA LEU A 62 1.14 -2.83 -11.53
C LEU A 62 0.95 -3.16 -13.00
N PHE A 63 0.99 -4.46 -13.30
CA PHE A 63 0.75 -4.99 -14.65
C PHE A 63 -0.34 -6.06 -14.58
N ASP A 64 -1.10 -6.18 -15.65
CA ASP A 64 -2.04 -7.29 -15.82
C ASP A 64 -1.33 -8.59 -16.29
N ALA A 65 -2.10 -9.63 -16.58
CA ALA A 65 -1.58 -10.92 -17.04
C ALA A 65 -0.89 -10.84 -18.42
N ASP A 66 -1.25 -9.85 -19.22
CA ASP A 66 -0.72 -9.60 -20.57
C ASP A 66 0.43 -8.57 -20.57
N ASP A 67 0.96 -8.25 -19.37
CA ASP A 67 2.03 -7.27 -19.13
C ASP A 67 1.67 -5.82 -19.52
N ASN A 68 0.37 -5.47 -19.59
CA ASN A 68 -0.05 -4.09 -19.75
C ASN A 68 0.04 -3.34 -18.42
N LEU A 69 0.58 -2.13 -18.43
CA LEU A 69 0.66 -1.28 -17.26
C LEU A 69 -0.75 -0.80 -16.83
N LEU A 70 -1.11 -1.06 -15.58
CA LEU A 70 -2.40 -0.67 -14.98
C LEU A 70 -2.32 0.62 -14.19
N GLY A 71 -1.19 0.91 -13.57
CA GLY A 71 -0.97 2.07 -12.70
C GLY A 71 0.30 1.96 -11.89
N GLY A 72 0.49 2.87 -10.95
CA GLY A 72 1.66 2.86 -10.08
C GLY A 72 1.38 3.42 -8.69
N PHE A 73 2.26 3.11 -7.74
CA PHE A 73 2.13 3.62 -6.39
C PHE A 73 3.48 3.85 -5.72
N TYR A 74 3.49 4.80 -4.79
CA TYR A 74 4.61 5.05 -3.91
C TYR A 74 4.37 4.40 -2.55
N PHE A 75 5.38 3.70 -2.03
CA PHE A 75 5.47 3.31 -0.64
C PHE A 75 6.36 4.31 0.12
N ASP A 76 5.78 5.05 1.01
CA ASP A 76 6.45 5.88 2.01
C ASP A 76 6.15 5.32 3.41
N LEU A 77 6.81 4.25 3.79
CA LEU A 77 6.39 3.38 4.90
C LEU A 77 7.05 3.73 6.24
N PHE A 78 8.16 4.46 6.25
CA PHE A 78 8.94 4.66 7.48
C PHE A 78 8.65 5.98 8.17
N ALA A 79 8.69 5.96 9.51
CA ALA A 79 8.63 7.14 10.35
C ALA A 79 9.89 7.99 10.19
N ARG A 80 9.74 9.31 10.12
CA ARG A 80 10.85 10.27 10.13
C ARG A 80 10.41 11.63 10.67
N SER A 81 11.37 12.49 11.00
CA SER A 81 11.09 13.84 11.46
C SER A 81 10.29 14.62 10.41
N GLY A 82 9.27 15.35 10.88
CA GLY A 82 8.39 16.17 10.05
C GLY A 82 7.29 15.39 9.30
N LYS A 83 7.28 14.06 9.33
CA LYS A 83 6.21 13.26 8.75
C LYS A 83 5.02 13.15 9.69
N ARG A 84 3.79 13.32 9.16
CA ARG A 84 2.56 13.12 9.93
C ARG A 84 2.45 11.67 10.39
N GLY A 85 2.03 11.45 11.64
CA GLY A 85 1.80 10.10 12.19
C GLY A 85 0.54 9.45 11.61
N GLY A 86 0.44 8.14 11.79
CA GLY A 86 -0.63 7.30 11.25
C GLY A 86 -0.26 6.62 9.94
N ALA A 87 -1.23 5.95 9.32
CA ALA A 87 -1.12 5.38 7.97
C ALA A 87 -2.30 5.87 7.14
N TRP A 88 -2.11 5.97 5.84
CA TRP A 88 -3.17 6.35 4.89
C TRP A 88 -2.79 6.04 3.46
N MET A 89 -3.77 5.77 2.64
CA MET A 89 -3.66 5.85 1.19
C MET A 89 -4.16 7.24 0.72
N SER A 90 -3.55 7.77 -0.32
CA SER A 90 -3.99 8.99 -1.00
C SER A 90 -3.81 8.86 -2.50
N GLY A 91 -4.87 9.13 -3.27
CA GLY A 91 -4.78 9.25 -4.73
C GLY A 91 -3.91 10.45 -5.12
N PHE A 92 -3.01 10.24 -6.07
CA PHE A 92 -2.21 11.31 -6.68
C PHE A 92 -2.73 11.64 -8.08
N GLN A 93 -3.04 10.62 -8.85
CA GLN A 93 -3.51 10.72 -10.21
C GLN A 93 -4.64 9.72 -10.42
N SER A 94 -5.78 10.17 -10.91
CA SER A 94 -6.92 9.31 -11.22
C SER A 94 -6.83 8.77 -12.64
N ARG A 95 -7.45 7.63 -12.90
CA ARG A 95 -7.66 7.15 -14.26
C ARG A 95 -8.55 8.12 -15.03
N TYR A 96 -8.13 8.49 -16.23
CA TYR A 96 -8.88 9.41 -17.07
C TYR A 96 -8.57 9.15 -18.56
N THR A 97 -9.60 9.22 -19.41
CA THR A 97 -9.42 9.13 -20.87
C THR A 97 -9.58 10.49 -21.51
N TYR A 98 -8.55 10.93 -22.21
CA TYR A 98 -8.56 12.14 -23.05
C TYR A 98 -9.09 11.78 -24.44
N ALA A 99 -10.40 11.89 -24.63
CA ALA A 99 -11.07 11.46 -25.86
C ALA A 99 -10.50 12.12 -27.14
N GLU A 100 -10.13 13.41 -27.05
CA GLU A 100 -9.57 14.16 -28.18
C GLU A 100 -8.14 13.75 -28.55
N GLN A 101 -7.38 13.17 -27.61
CA GLN A 101 -5.97 12.82 -27.77
C GLN A 101 -5.76 11.31 -27.92
N ASN A 102 -6.81 10.51 -27.81
CA ASN A 102 -6.74 9.04 -27.72
C ASN A 102 -5.67 8.57 -26.72
N HIS A 103 -5.59 9.27 -25.58
CA HIS A 103 -4.62 9.02 -24.51
C HIS A 103 -5.35 8.70 -23.21
N GLU A 104 -4.86 7.71 -22.52
CA GLU A 104 -5.34 7.32 -21.19
C GLU A 104 -4.30 7.68 -20.13
N GLN A 105 -4.74 8.39 -19.12
CA GLN A 105 -3.98 8.63 -17.91
C GLN A 105 -4.20 7.46 -16.94
N LEU A 106 -3.12 6.81 -16.55
CA LEU A 106 -3.17 5.71 -15.57
C LEU A 106 -3.18 6.23 -14.13
N PRO A 107 -3.83 5.54 -13.21
CA PRO A 107 -3.91 5.95 -11.81
C PRO A 107 -2.57 5.79 -11.09
N VAL A 108 -2.31 6.72 -10.16
CA VAL A 108 -1.16 6.67 -9.24
C VAL A 108 -1.63 7.04 -7.84
N CYS A 109 -1.11 6.37 -6.82
CA CYS A 109 -1.40 6.70 -5.43
C CYS A 109 -0.16 6.65 -4.54
N PHE A 110 -0.32 7.19 -3.33
CA PHE A 110 0.63 7.08 -2.23
C PHE A 110 0.06 6.17 -1.15
N MET A 111 0.88 5.28 -0.64
CA MET A 111 0.58 4.50 0.56
C MET A 111 1.64 4.86 1.59
N VAL A 112 1.18 5.48 2.66
CA VAL A 112 2.03 6.10 3.67
C VAL A 112 1.86 5.35 4.98
N GLY A 113 2.97 5.01 5.62
CA GLY A 113 3.01 4.41 6.95
C GLY A 113 3.98 5.15 7.86
N ASN A 114 4.10 4.69 9.09
CA ASN A 114 5.05 5.19 10.07
C ASN A 114 5.70 4.03 10.82
N PHE A 115 6.11 3.00 10.08
CA PHE A 115 6.80 1.84 10.64
C PHE A 115 8.20 2.22 11.12
N THR A 116 8.72 1.47 12.08
CA THR A 116 10.09 1.66 12.55
C THR A 116 11.07 1.28 11.43
N PRO A 117 12.01 2.16 11.03
CA PRO A 117 12.97 1.85 10.00
C PRO A 117 13.93 0.74 10.42
N ALA A 118 14.67 0.20 9.45
CA ALA A 118 15.77 -0.73 9.71
C ALA A 118 16.83 -0.08 10.62
N LEU A 119 17.31 -0.80 11.61
CA LEU A 119 18.32 -0.33 12.56
C LEU A 119 19.44 -1.36 12.67
N ASP A 120 20.69 -0.88 12.75
CA ASP A 120 21.89 -1.70 12.99
C ASP A 120 22.02 -2.90 12.03
N GLY A 121 21.68 -2.72 10.77
CA GLY A 121 21.77 -3.77 9.74
C GLY A 121 20.69 -4.85 9.85
N LYS A 122 19.70 -4.69 10.76
CA LYS A 122 18.54 -5.58 10.87
C LYS A 122 17.38 -5.00 10.08
N PRO A 123 16.59 -5.83 9.37
CA PRO A 123 15.42 -5.34 8.65
C PRO A 123 14.39 -4.74 9.62
N SER A 124 13.55 -3.82 9.12
CA SER A 124 12.36 -3.39 9.84
C SER A 124 11.48 -4.60 10.15
N LEU A 125 11.11 -4.76 11.41
CA LEU A 125 10.20 -5.83 11.87
C LEU A 125 8.85 -5.20 12.23
N LEU A 126 7.78 -5.71 11.65
CA LEU A 126 6.43 -5.21 11.90
C LEU A 126 5.79 -5.94 13.08
N THR A 127 4.93 -5.24 13.81
CA THR A 127 3.93 -5.87 14.66
C THR A 127 2.83 -6.47 13.79
N HIS A 128 2.02 -7.36 14.32
CA HIS A 128 0.86 -7.88 13.58
C HIS A 128 -0.14 -6.78 13.21
N ASP A 129 -0.35 -5.81 14.10
CA ASP A 129 -1.24 -4.67 13.82
C ASP A 129 -0.70 -3.78 12.68
N GLU A 130 0.64 -3.61 12.57
CA GLU A 130 1.27 -2.91 11.44
C GLU A 130 1.13 -3.70 10.13
N VAL A 131 1.16 -5.04 10.17
CA VAL A 131 0.87 -5.87 8.99
C VAL A 131 -0.58 -5.67 8.55
N LEU A 132 -1.55 -5.71 9.47
CA LEU A 132 -2.95 -5.44 9.15
C LEU A 132 -3.14 -4.04 8.54
N THR A 133 -2.48 -3.04 9.10
CA THR A 133 -2.50 -1.66 8.58
C THR A 133 -1.96 -1.60 7.15
N LEU A 134 -0.82 -2.24 6.87
CA LEU A 134 -0.25 -2.26 5.52
C LEU A 134 -1.19 -2.91 4.50
N PHE A 135 -1.82 -4.02 4.86
CA PHE A 135 -2.80 -4.69 4.00
C PHE A 135 -4.04 -3.85 3.76
N HIS A 136 -4.52 -3.15 4.79
CA HIS A 136 -5.66 -2.24 4.71
C HIS A 136 -5.39 -1.08 3.74
N GLU A 137 -4.28 -0.35 3.93
CA GLU A 137 -3.92 0.77 3.03
C GLU A 137 -3.67 0.29 1.60
N PHE A 138 -3.12 -0.93 1.45
CA PHE A 138 -2.95 -1.52 0.13
C PHE A 138 -4.28 -1.89 -0.52
N GLY A 139 -5.30 -2.28 0.26
CA GLY A 139 -6.67 -2.49 -0.21
C GLY A 139 -7.26 -1.23 -0.85
N HIS A 140 -7.16 -0.09 -0.16
CA HIS A 140 -7.54 1.21 -0.73
C HIS A 140 -6.74 1.54 -2.00
N GLY A 141 -5.43 1.25 -1.99
CA GLY A 141 -4.59 1.40 -3.17
C GLY A 141 -5.08 0.56 -4.36
N LEU A 142 -5.42 -0.71 -4.14
CA LEU A 142 -5.97 -1.57 -5.19
C LEU A 142 -7.30 -1.04 -5.73
N HIS A 143 -8.19 -0.58 -4.86
CA HIS A 143 -9.45 0.06 -5.26
C HIS A 143 -9.20 1.25 -6.20
N HIS A 144 -8.21 2.09 -5.89
CA HIS A 144 -7.84 3.23 -6.74
C HIS A 144 -7.17 2.80 -8.05
N LEU A 145 -6.24 1.83 -7.99
CA LEU A 145 -5.38 1.44 -9.11
C LEU A 145 -6.07 0.52 -10.13
N LEU A 146 -6.98 -0.36 -9.68
CA LEU A 146 -7.65 -1.32 -10.53
C LEU A 146 -8.97 -0.82 -11.12
N THR A 147 -9.34 0.44 -10.86
CA THR A 147 -10.55 1.04 -11.44
C THR A 147 -10.51 0.99 -12.97
N GLN A 148 -11.64 0.67 -13.58
CA GLN A 148 -11.85 0.75 -15.03
C GLN A 148 -12.65 2.00 -15.42
N VAL A 149 -13.05 2.79 -14.43
CA VAL A 149 -13.77 4.05 -14.66
C VAL A 149 -12.78 5.11 -15.13
N THR A 150 -13.07 5.74 -16.26
CA THR A 150 -12.20 6.72 -16.91
C THR A 150 -12.66 8.17 -16.77
N VAL A 151 -13.60 8.41 -15.85
CA VAL A 151 -14.05 9.76 -15.43
C VAL A 151 -13.41 10.04 -14.07
N SER A 152 -12.47 10.98 -14.03
CA SER A 152 -11.58 11.21 -12.86
C SER A 152 -12.33 11.44 -11.55
N ASP A 153 -13.46 12.15 -11.58
CA ASP A 153 -14.21 12.54 -10.38
C ASP A 153 -14.89 11.37 -9.66
N VAL A 154 -15.04 10.25 -10.36
CA VAL A 154 -15.66 9.01 -9.84
C VAL A 154 -14.80 7.76 -10.07
N ALA A 155 -13.54 7.94 -10.42
CA ALA A 155 -12.59 6.86 -10.64
C ALA A 155 -11.89 6.46 -9.34
N GLY A 156 -11.77 5.15 -9.11
CA GLY A 156 -11.12 4.60 -7.92
C GLY A 156 -11.89 4.96 -6.64
N VAL A 157 -11.21 5.58 -5.70
CA VAL A 157 -11.79 5.99 -4.40
C VAL A 157 -12.50 7.35 -4.46
N ASN A 158 -12.46 8.04 -5.60
CA ASN A 158 -13.08 9.36 -5.72
C ASN A 158 -14.61 9.25 -5.69
N GLY A 159 -15.25 10.09 -4.87
CA GLY A 159 -16.71 10.13 -4.73
C GLY A 159 -17.32 8.95 -3.97
N VAL A 160 -16.51 8.04 -3.43
CA VAL A 160 -16.99 6.96 -2.56
C VAL A 160 -17.34 7.54 -1.20
N GLU A 161 -18.52 7.19 -0.69
CA GLU A 161 -18.97 7.61 0.64
C GLU A 161 -18.06 7.04 1.75
N TRP A 162 -17.87 7.82 2.82
CA TRP A 162 -16.97 7.47 3.92
C TRP A 162 -17.29 6.13 4.60
N ASP A 163 -18.57 5.77 4.69
CA ASP A 163 -19.03 4.52 5.28
C ASP A 163 -18.93 3.32 4.31
N ALA A 164 -18.68 3.58 3.04
CA ALA A 164 -18.54 2.57 2.00
C ALA A 164 -17.06 2.31 1.60
N VAL A 165 -16.19 3.30 1.72
CA VAL A 165 -14.79 3.20 1.27
C VAL A 165 -13.98 2.16 2.06
N GLU A 166 -14.40 1.84 3.28
CA GLU A 166 -13.77 0.85 4.17
C GLU A 166 -14.25 -0.61 3.95
N LEU A 167 -15.24 -0.83 3.05
CA LEU A 167 -15.82 -2.16 2.83
C LEU A 167 -15.02 -3.08 1.88
N PRO A 168 -14.40 -2.60 0.80
CA PRO A 168 -13.65 -3.43 -0.14
C PRO A 168 -12.35 -3.95 0.44
#